data_96e14526a40ed4c06f3456c064246eca
#
_entry.id   96e14526a40ed4c06f3456c064246eca
#
_cell.length_a   1.000
_cell.length_b   1.000
_cell.length_c   1.000
_cell.angle_alpha   90.00
_cell.angle_beta   90.00
_cell.angle_gamma   90.00
#
_symmetry.space_group_name_H-M   'P 1'
#
loop_
_entity.id
_entity.type
_entity.pdbx_description
1 polymer ?
#
loop_
_entity_poly.entity_id
_entity_poly.type
_entity_poly.pdbx_seq_one_letter_code
_entity_poly.pdbx_strand_id
1 'polypeptide(L)'
;WAAREGFNIMMNQYPMTPHEAHERFGWYLDARKAAGHSEGSHEAMMSVFLHIADTEEQAIAEAKRAVQEHANLFRLLFSGDQWNEDYAGDESVFEFLAPDGDLEKMFRERTCIGTPEQVIERIERYRDWGFTEMSFIVRTGEIGQDQALRTMERFNNEVAPAFRGKQAAG
;
A
#
# COMPACT_ATOMS: atom_id res chain seq x y z
N TRP A 1 19.20 7.59 -5.63
CA TRP A 1 20.25 7.59 -4.61
C TRP A 1 20.16 6.33 -3.75
N ALA A 2 19.08 6.07 -3.01
CA ALA A 2 18.95 4.92 -2.11
C ALA A 2 19.36 3.58 -2.75
N ALA A 3 18.88 3.33 -3.97
CA ALA A 3 19.23 2.11 -4.72
C ALA A 3 20.73 1.98 -5.00
N ARG A 4 21.38 3.09 -5.37
CA ARG A 4 22.83 3.09 -5.67
C ARG A 4 23.69 2.82 -4.45
N GLU A 5 23.26 3.33 -3.28
CA GLU A 5 23.94 3.11 -2.00
C GLU A 5 23.59 1.76 -1.36
N GLY A 6 22.70 0.98 -1.95
CA GLY A 6 22.29 -0.32 -1.45
C GLY A 6 21.28 -0.30 -0.32
N PHE A 7 20.62 0.84 -0.06
CA PHE A 7 19.59 0.94 0.99
C PHE A 7 18.33 0.20 0.60
N ASN A 8 17.68 -0.40 1.59
CA ASN A 8 16.33 -0.93 1.51
C ASN A 8 15.30 0.21 1.44
N ILE A 9 14.12 -0.06 0.92
CA ILE A 9 13.07 0.96 0.78
C ILE A 9 11.74 0.52 1.35
N MET A 10 10.94 1.51 1.76
CA MET A 10 9.52 1.36 2.02
C MET A 10 8.74 2.27 1.09
N MET A 11 7.68 1.73 0.49
CA MET A 11 6.76 2.47 -0.36
C MET A 11 5.35 2.44 0.22
N ASN A 12 4.57 3.49 -0.01
CA ASN A 12 3.15 3.52 0.32
C ASN A 12 2.34 3.39 -0.97
N GLN A 13 1.42 2.40 -1.01
CA GLN A 13 0.60 2.18 -2.21
C GLN A 13 -0.44 3.28 -2.41
N TYR A 14 -1.08 3.75 -1.34
CA TYR A 14 -2.26 4.58 -1.44
C TYR A 14 -2.10 5.90 -2.24
N PRO A 15 -0.92 6.56 -2.30
CA PRO A 15 -0.76 7.76 -3.14
C PRO A 15 -0.48 7.44 -4.61
N MET A 16 -0.34 6.16 -4.97
CA MET A 16 0.05 5.72 -6.30
C MET A 16 -0.95 4.71 -6.87
N THR A 17 -1.16 4.74 -8.18
CA THR A 17 -1.81 3.62 -8.86
C THR A 17 -0.93 2.37 -8.80
N PRO A 18 -1.49 1.15 -8.96
CA PRO A 18 -0.69 -0.07 -9.04
C PRO A 18 0.39 -0.01 -10.13
N HIS A 19 0.06 0.58 -11.26
CA HIS A 19 1.02 0.75 -12.37
C HIS A 19 2.20 1.64 -11.98
N GLU A 20 1.93 2.81 -11.40
CA GLU A 20 2.99 3.73 -10.93
C GLU A 20 3.86 3.10 -9.84
N ALA A 21 3.25 2.40 -8.89
CA ALA A 21 3.99 1.72 -7.83
C ALA A 21 4.95 0.67 -8.41
N HIS A 22 4.48 -0.14 -9.36
CA HIS A 22 5.30 -1.14 -10.04
C HIS A 22 6.42 -0.50 -10.87
N GLU A 23 6.12 0.55 -11.64
CA GLU A 23 7.10 1.27 -12.44
C GLU A 23 8.20 1.91 -11.56
N ARG A 24 7.82 2.63 -10.51
CA ARG A 24 8.76 3.27 -9.57
C ARG A 24 9.62 2.25 -8.84
N PHE A 25 9.05 1.10 -8.49
CA PHE A 25 9.82 0.01 -7.92
C PHE A 25 10.80 -0.58 -8.94
N GLY A 26 10.41 -0.71 -10.21
CA GLY A 26 11.29 -1.08 -11.30
C GLY A 26 12.50 -0.15 -11.44
N TRP A 27 12.30 1.17 -11.35
CA TRP A 27 13.42 2.14 -11.36
C TRP A 27 14.39 1.92 -10.21
N TYR A 28 13.90 1.55 -9.03
CA TYR A 28 14.76 1.22 -7.89
C TYR A 28 15.59 -0.04 -8.17
N LEU A 29 14.99 -1.11 -8.69
CA LEU A 29 15.70 -2.35 -9.03
C LEU A 29 16.75 -2.14 -10.12
N ASP A 30 16.41 -1.40 -11.17
CA ASP A 30 17.32 -1.06 -12.26
C ASP A 30 18.52 -0.24 -11.77
N ALA A 31 18.27 0.73 -10.88
CA ALA A 31 19.34 1.55 -10.31
C ALA A 31 20.27 0.74 -9.38
N ARG A 32 19.75 -0.27 -8.66
CA ARG A 32 20.56 -1.22 -7.87
C ARG A 32 21.44 -2.07 -8.78
N LYS A 33 20.85 -2.64 -9.83
CA LYS A 33 21.56 -3.44 -10.82
C LYS A 33 22.66 -2.63 -11.50
N ALA A 34 22.38 -1.40 -11.91
CA ALA A 34 23.37 -0.51 -12.52
C ALA A 34 24.52 -0.14 -11.56
N ALA A 35 24.28 -0.16 -10.25
CA ALA A 35 25.29 0.07 -9.21
C ALA A 35 26.08 -1.20 -8.83
N GLY A 36 25.76 -2.36 -9.42
CA GLY A 36 26.47 -3.62 -9.20
C GLY A 36 25.99 -4.42 -7.98
N HIS A 37 24.83 -4.08 -7.40
CA HIS A 37 24.24 -4.89 -6.33
C HIS A 37 23.68 -6.21 -6.89
N SER A 38 23.82 -7.30 -6.12
CA SER A 38 23.30 -8.61 -6.50
C SER A 38 21.77 -8.59 -6.60
N GLU A 39 21.22 -9.31 -7.57
CA GLU A 39 19.80 -9.51 -7.70
C GLU A 39 19.25 -10.21 -6.45
N GLY A 40 18.07 -9.78 -5.98
CA GLY A 40 17.46 -10.32 -4.76
C GLY A 40 18.13 -9.90 -3.43
N SER A 41 19.20 -9.11 -3.45
CA SER A 41 19.90 -8.65 -2.22
C SER A 41 19.24 -7.44 -1.56
N HIS A 42 17.98 -7.15 -1.89
CA HIS A 42 17.22 -6.04 -1.31
C HIS A 42 16.14 -6.54 -0.38
N GLU A 43 15.77 -5.70 0.56
CA GLU A 43 14.50 -5.76 1.26
C GLU A 43 13.66 -4.55 0.84
N ALA A 44 12.43 -4.80 0.46
CA ALA A 44 11.51 -3.76 0.03
C ALA A 44 10.14 -4.02 0.65
N MET A 45 9.64 -3.01 1.36
CA MET A 45 8.37 -3.07 2.07
C MET A 45 7.31 -2.26 1.32
N MET A 46 6.13 -2.84 1.11
CA MET A 46 4.95 -2.10 0.68
C MET A 46 4.02 -1.86 1.87
N SER A 47 3.63 -0.61 2.08
CA SER A 47 2.67 -0.21 3.12
C SER A 47 1.32 0.07 2.52
N VAL A 48 0.26 -0.56 3.05
CA VAL A 48 -1.13 -0.47 2.56
C VAL A 48 -2.13 -0.44 3.71
N PHE A 49 -3.32 0.13 3.45
CA PHE A 49 -4.46 -0.04 4.36
C PHE A 49 -4.97 -1.47 4.31
N LEU A 50 -5.30 -2.03 5.48
CA LEU A 50 -5.89 -3.35 5.62
C LEU A 50 -7.19 -3.28 6.40
N HIS A 51 -8.27 -3.82 5.82
CA HIS A 51 -9.51 -4.12 6.53
C HIS A 51 -10.18 -5.34 5.89
N ILE A 52 -10.64 -6.29 6.72
CA ILE A 52 -11.17 -7.57 6.26
C ILE A 52 -12.61 -7.74 6.74
N ALA A 53 -13.54 -7.95 5.79
CA ALA A 53 -14.93 -8.27 6.08
C ALA A 53 -15.40 -9.47 5.23
N ASP A 54 -16.68 -9.87 5.37
CA ASP A 54 -17.23 -11.02 4.67
C ASP A 54 -17.48 -10.75 3.18
N THR A 55 -17.70 -9.47 2.82
CA THR A 55 -17.80 -9.02 1.42
C THR A 55 -16.95 -7.77 1.20
N GLU A 56 -16.60 -7.52 -0.06
CA GLU A 56 -15.85 -6.31 -0.43
C GLU A 56 -16.65 -5.04 -0.12
N GLU A 57 -17.95 -5.05 -0.40
CA GLU A 57 -18.84 -3.93 -0.15
C GLU A 57 -18.90 -3.58 1.34
N GLN A 58 -18.97 -4.60 2.20
CA GLN A 58 -18.94 -4.42 3.66
C GLN A 58 -17.59 -3.85 4.09
N ALA A 59 -16.48 -4.43 3.62
CA ALA A 59 -15.14 -3.97 3.97
C ALA A 59 -14.93 -2.51 3.58
N ILE A 60 -15.36 -2.12 2.38
CA ILE A 60 -15.28 -0.73 1.91
C ILE A 60 -16.18 0.18 2.75
N ALA A 61 -17.43 -0.22 3.01
CA ALA A 61 -18.36 0.58 3.80
C ALA A 61 -17.83 0.85 5.22
N GLU A 62 -17.21 -0.15 5.85
CA GLU A 62 -16.65 -0.02 7.21
C GLU A 62 -15.37 0.84 7.24
N ALA A 63 -14.54 0.79 6.20
CA ALA A 63 -13.26 1.52 6.15
C ALA A 63 -13.36 2.90 5.48
N LYS A 64 -14.39 3.13 4.66
CA LYS A 64 -14.51 4.31 3.77
C LYS A 64 -14.27 5.62 4.49
N ARG A 65 -14.98 5.84 5.60
CA ARG A 65 -14.90 7.10 6.34
C ARG A 65 -13.49 7.33 6.91
N ALA A 66 -12.88 6.30 7.48
CA ALA A 66 -11.57 6.40 8.08
C ALA A 66 -10.47 6.70 7.04
N VAL A 67 -10.54 6.06 5.87
CA VAL A 67 -9.60 6.33 4.77
C VAL A 67 -9.85 7.71 4.18
N GLN A 68 -11.11 8.14 4.07
CA GLN A 68 -11.44 9.48 3.60
C GLN A 68 -10.93 10.57 4.57
N GLU A 69 -11.04 10.37 5.87
CA GLU A 69 -10.47 11.29 6.88
C GLU A 69 -8.94 11.33 6.77
N HIS A 70 -8.29 10.19 6.57
CA HIS A 70 -6.86 10.13 6.32
C HIS A 70 -6.47 10.92 5.07
N ALA A 71 -7.18 10.74 3.97
CA ALA A 71 -6.97 11.49 2.73
C ALA A 71 -7.18 13.00 2.93
N ASN A 72 -8.21 13.40 3.68
CA ASN A 72 -8.47 14.80 4.01
C ASN A 72 -7.37 15.40 4.88
N LEU A 73 -6.81 14.63 5.83
CA LEU A 73 -5.67 15.07 6.63
C LEU A 73 -4.44 15.32 5.75
N PHE A 74 -4.15 14.42 4.82
CA PHE A 74 -3.07 14.62 3.85
C PHE A 74 -3.32 15.86 2.99
N ARG A 75 -4.54 16.03 2.48
CA ARG A 75 -4.89 17.25 1.74
C ARG A 75 -4.65 18.51 2.57
N LEU A 76 -5.04 18.51 3.86
CA LEU A 76 -4.83 19.65 4.74
C LEU A 76 -3.35 19.94 4.99
N LEU A 77 -2.55 18.88 5.20
CA LEU A 77 -1.10 18.99 5.43
C LEU A 77 -0.36 19.51 4.19
N PHE A 78 -0.87 19.18 3.01
CA PHE A 78 -0.21 19.47 1.75
C PHE A 78 -0.81 20.64 0.95
N SER A 79 -1.93 21.22 1.36
CA SER A 79 -2.58 22.36 0.71
C SER A 79 -2.16 23.73 1.26
N GLY A 80 -1.20 23.79 2.18
CA GLY A 80 -0.66 25.05 2.69
C GLY A 80 0.37 25.68 1.73
N ASP A 81 0.67 26.96 1.91
CA ASP A 81 1.62 27.76 1.13
C ASP A 81 3.08 27.23 1.15
N GLN A 82 3.33 26.07 1.72
CA GLN A 82 4.63 25.42 1.82
C GLN A 82 4.84 24.28 0.82
N TRP A 83 3.92 24.09 -0.14
CA TRP A 83 4.17 23.17 -1.24
C TRP A 83 5.32 23.68 -2.08
N ASN A 84 6.38 22.92 -2.03
CA ASN A 84 7.50 23.12 -2.92
C ASN A 84 7.03 22.76 -4.34
N GLU A 85 7.32 23.60 -5.33
CA GLU A 85 7.01 23.39 -6.75
C GLU A 85 7.52 22.02 -7.25
N ASP A 86 8.52 21.44 -6.59
CA ASP A 86 9.07 20.11 -6.87
C ASP A 86 8.07 18.94 -6.65
N TYR A 87 7.01 19.14 -5.85
CA TYR A 87 5.95 18.16 -5.64
C TYR A 87 4.66 18.48 -6.41
N ALA A 88 4.57 19.66 -7.00
CA ALA A 88 3.38 20.14 -7.73
C ALA A 88 3.11 19.39 -9.05
N GLY A 89 4.01 18.47 -9.45
CA GLY A 89 3.89 17.72 -10.70
C GLY A 89 3.34 16.29 -10.57
N ASP A 90 3.03 15.82 -9.38
CA ASP A 90 2.50 14.47 -9.22
C ASP A 90 0.96 14.50 -9.14
N GLU A 91 0.32 14.53 -10.31
CA GLU A 91 -1.14 14.59 -10.46
C GLU A 91 -1.83 13.40 -9.76
N SER A 92 -1.15 12.26 -9.60
CA SER A 92 -1.72 11.07 -8.96
C SER A 92 -2.01 11.27 -7.48
N VAL A 93 -1.20 12.08 -6.79
CA VAL A 93 -1.43 12.45 -5.39
C VAL A 93 -2.66 13.34 -5.28
N PHE A 94 -2.84 14.26 -6.23
CA PHE A 94 -4.01 15.14 -6.28
C PHE A 94 -5.29 14.40 -6.67
N GLU A 95 -5.21 13.45 -7.59
CA GLU A 95 -6.34 12.58 -7.95
C GLU A 95 -6.83 11.78 -6.74
N PHE A 96 -5.90 11.25 -5.93
CA PHE A 96 -6.23 10.57 -4.67
C PHE A 96 -6.85 11.50 -3.64
N LEU A 97 -6.33 12.73 -3.54
CA LEU A 97 -6.77 13.74 -2.56
C LEU A 97 -7.97 14.55 -3.05
N ALA A 98 -8.34 14.48 -4.33
CA ALA A 98 -9.48 15.22 -4.88
C ALA A 98 -10.79 14.75 -4.24
N PRO A 99 -11.67 15.68 -3.82
CA PRO A 99 -12.99 15.34 -3.26
C PRO A 99 -13.86 14.52 -4.22
N ASP A 100 -13.62 14.65 -5.53
CA ASP A 100 -14.35 14.00 -6.61
C ASP A 100 -13.64 12.72 -7.13
N GLY A 101 -12.52 12.34 -6.48
CA GLY A 101 -11.79 11.13 -6.82
C GLY A 101 -12.67 9.88 -6.63
N ASP A 102 -12.56 8.93 -7.56
CA ASP A 102 -13.24 7.64 -7.47
C ASP A 102 -12.68 6.81 -6.31
N LEU A 103 -13.24 7.05 -5.12
CA LEU A 103 -12.83 6.36 -3.90
C LEU A 103 -13.03 4.84 -4.00
N GLU A 104 -14.05 4.36 -4.71
CA GLU A 104 -14.27 2.92 -4.84
C GLU A 104 -13.16 2.26 -5.65
N LYS A 105 -12.75 2.87 -6.74
CA LYS A 105 -11.60 2.42 -7.52
C LYS A 105 -10.33 2.42 -6.67
N MET A 106 -10.11 3.47 -5.89
CA MET A 106 -8.98 3.57 -4.97
C MET A 106 -8.97 2.41 -3.97
N PHE A 107 -10.11 2.11 -3.32
CA PHE A 107 -10.21 0.98 -2.38
C PHE A 107 -9.85 -0.35 -3.04
N ARG A 108 -10.37 -0.60 -4.24
CA ARG A 108 -10.15 -1.86 -4.97
C ARG A 108 -8.73 -2.02 -5.46
N GLU A 109 -8.11 -0.96 -5.94
CA GLU A 109 -6.82 -1.03 -6.61
C GLU A 109 -5.61 -0.76 -5.69
N ARG A 110 -5.77 0.15 -4.70
CA ARG A 110 -4.65 0.71 -3.93
C ARG A 110 -4.62 0.29 -2.45
N THR A 111 -5.53 -0.56 -2.02
CA THR A 111 -5.61 -1.03 -0.62
C THR A 111 -5.74 -2.54 -0.54
N CYS A 112 -5.56 -3.09 0.67
CA CYS A 112 -5.92 -4.45 1.05
C CYS A 112 -7.22 -4.45 1.87
N ILE A 113 -8.26 -3.75 1.37
CA ILE A 113 -9.59 -3.68 1.99
C ILE A 113 -10.54 -4.55 1.17
N GLY A 114 -11.04 -5.66 1.74
CA GLY A 114 -11.88 -6.62 1.04
C GLY A 114 -12.06 -7.94 1.79
N THR A 115 -12.37 -9.00 1.05
CA THR A 115 -12.42 -10.35 1.60
C THR A 115 -11.03 -10.93 1.80
N PRO A 116 -10.86 -12.02 2.58
CA PRO A 116 -9.56 -12.68 2.73
C PRO A 116 -8.92 -13.06 1.39
N GLU A 117 -9.70 -13.57 0.44
CA GLU A 117 -9.22 -13.99 -0.89
C GLU A 117 -8.69 -12.81 -1.69
N GLN A 118 -9.40 -11.67 -1.67
CA GLN A 118 -8.97 -10.45 -2.35
C GLN A 118 -7.69 -9.87 -1.71
N VAL A 119 -7.57 -9.95 -0.40
CA VAL A 119 -6.36 -9.54 0.32
C VAL A 119 -5.18 -10.42 -0.07
N ILE A 120 -5.37 -11.75 -0.15
CA ILE A 120 -4.35 -12.70 -0.62
C ILE A 120 -3.89 -12.33 -2.03
N GLU A 121 -4.82 -12.15 -2.98
CA GLU A 121 -4.51 -11.78 -4.36
C GLU A 121 -3.68 -10.49 -4.44
N ARG A 122 -4.06 -9.47 -3.67
CA ARG A 122 -3.36 -8.18 -3.64
C ARG A 122 -1.95 -8.30 -3.06
N ILE A 123 -1.75 -9.10 -2.01
CA ILE A 123 -0.41 -9.37 -1.44
C ILE A 123 0.44 -10.19 -2.43
N GLU A 124 -0.15 -11.18 -3.11
CA GLU A 124 0.55 -11.96 -4.15
C GLU A 124 1.04 -11.05 -5.28
N ARG A 125 0.26 -10.08 -5.70
CA ARG A 125 0.67 -9.09 -6.69
C ARG A 125 1.94 -8.31 -6.26
N TYR A 126 2.01 -7.86 -5.01
CA TYR A 126 3.21 -7.16 -4.50
C TYR A 126 4.41 -8.09 -4.41
N ARG A 127 4.21 -9.32 -3.97
CA ARG A 127 5.27 -10.35 -3.97
C ARG A 127 5.81 -10.60 -5.39
N ASP A 128 4.91 -10.72 -6.36
CA ASP A 128 5.27 -10.97 -7.75
C ASP A 128 6.03 -9.79 -8.39
N TRP A 129 5.85 -8.57 -7.89
CA TRP A 129 6.67 -7.41 -8.25
C TRP A 129 8.05 -7.41 -7.58
N GLY A 130 8.28 -8.26 -6.57
CA GLY A 130 9.55 -8.38 -5.87
C GLY A 130 9.61 -7.68 -4.51
N PHE A 131 8.47 -7.21 -3.96
CA PHE A 131 8.42 -6.77 -2.57
C PHE A 131 8.61 -7.98 -1.63
N THR A 132 9.47 -7.81 -0.64
CA THR A 132 9.83 -8.85 0.33
C THR A 132 9.05 -8.77 1.63
N GLU A 133 8.46 -7.60 1.90
CA GLU A 133 7.75 -7.32 3.14
C GLU A 133 6.47 -6.52 2.89
N MET A 134 5.49 -6.71 3.79
CA MET A 134 4.26 -5.93 3.82
C MET A 134 4.09 -5.26 5.19
N SER A 135 3.71 -3.99 5.17
CA SER A 135 3.26 -3.25 6.35
C SER A 135 1.79 -2.90 6.21
N PHE A 136 1.01 -3.14 7.25
CA PHE A 136 -0.44 -2.92 7.21
C PHE A 136 -0.87 -1.80 8.18
N ILE A 137 -1.59 -0.84 7.63
CA ILE A 137 -2.27 0.19 8.41
C ILE A 137 -3.68 -0.34 8.71
N VAL A 138 -3.85 -0.92 9.91
CA VAL A 138 -5.11 -1.55 10.33
C VAL A 138 -6.03 -0.63 11.12
N ARG A 139 -5.49 0.48 11.62
CA ARG A 139 -6.24 1.47 12.38
C ARG A 139 -5.90 2.88 11.91
N THR A 140 -6.88 3.54 11.33
CA THR A 140 -6.81 4.96 10.97
C THR A 140 -8.19 5.59 11.17
N GLY A 141 -8.24 6.89 11.35
CA GLY A 141 -9.51 7.62 11.51
C GLY A 141 -10.44 6.98 12.55
N GLU A 142 -11.68 6.76 12.17
CA GLU A 142 -12.72 6.22 13.04
C GLU A 142 -12.76 4.69 13.16
N ILE A 143 -11.82 3.95 12.58
CA ILE A 143 -11.74 2.49 12.79
C ILE A 143 -11.53 2.24 14.29
N GLY A 144 -12.54 1.64 14.92
CA GLY A 144 -12.50 1.29 16.33
C GLY A 144 -11.49 0.19 16.64
N GLN A 145 -11.06 0.13 17.90
CA GLN A 145 -10.10 -0.88 18.33
C GLN A 145 -10.60 -2.31 18.06
N ASP A 146 -11.87 -2.60 18.31
CA ASP A 146 -12.44 -3.94 18.11
C ASP A 146 -12.47 -4.33 16.63
N GLN A 147 -12.70 -3.38 15.72
CA GLN A 147 -12.64 -3.62 14.28
C GLN A 147 -11.20 -3.91 13.83
N ALA A 148 -10.22 -3.14 14.34
CA ALA A 148 -8.82 -3.39 14.05
C ALA A 148 -8.38 -4.76 14.56
N LEU A 149 -8.75 -5.15 15.78
CA LEU A 149 -8.45 -6.47 16.34
C LEU A 149 -9.07 -7.60 15.52
N ARG A 150 -10.35 -7.48 15.14
CA ARG A 150 -10.99 -8.47 14.25
C ARG A 150 -10.28 -8.61 12.91
N THR A 151 -9.88 -7.48 12.31
CA THR A 151 -9.11 -7.49 11.07
C THR A 151 -7.77 -8.24 11.25
N MET A 152 -7.05 -8.00 12.34
CA MET A 152 -5.78 -8.68 12.63
C MET A 152 -5.99 -10.18 12.88
N GLU A 153 -7.04 -10.57 13.61
CA GLU A 153 -7.39 -11.98 13.84
C GLU A 153 -7.74 -12.68 12.52
N ARG A 154 -8.57 -12.07 11.68
CA ARG A 154 -8.91 -12.61 10.36
C ARG A 154 -7.69 -12.71 9.46
N PHE A 155 -6.84 -11.69 9.44
CA PHE A 155 -5.58 -11.74 8.69
C PHE A 155 -4.72 -12.93 9.13
N ASN A 156 -4.52 -13.12 10.44
CA ASN A 156 -3.71 -14.22 10.96
C ASN A 156 -4.28 -15.61 10.62
N ASN A 157 -5.60 -15.75 10.66
CA ASN A 157 -6.27 -17.04 10.51
C ASN A 157 -6.62 -17.38 9.04
N GLU A 158 -6.95 -16.38 8.22
CA GLU A 158 -7.52 -16.59 6.89
C GLU A 158 -6.53 -16.17 5.76
N VAL A 159 -5.63 -15.21 6.01
CA VAL A 159 -4.71 -14.67 4.99
C VAL A 159 -3.28 -15.16 5.18
N ALA A 160 -2.71 -14.98 6.37
CA ALA A 160 -1.31 -15.32 6.63
C ALA A 160 -0.93 -16.78 6.34
N PRO A 161 -1.81 -17.78 6.51
CA PRO A 161 -1.49 -19.17 6.15
C PRO A 161 -1.14 -19.37 4.68
N ALA A 162 -1.68 -18.55 3.75
CA ALA A 162 -1.36 -18.64 2.33
C ALA A 162 0.11 -18.31 2.01
N PHE A 163 0.80 -17.62 2.93
CA PHE A 163 2.19 -17.17 2.78
C PHE A 163 3.17 -17.94 3.68
N ARG A 164 2.67 -18.68 4.70
CA ARG A 164 3.50 -19.50 5.56
C ARG A 164 3.98 -20.74 4.79
N GLY A 165 5.28 -20.90 4.64
CA GLY A 165 5.89 -22.02 3.94
C GLY A 165 6.23 -21.79 2.46
N LYS A 166 5.87 -20.64 1.89
CA LYS A 166 6.35 -20.20 0.58
C LYS A 166 7.58 -19.28 0.71
N GLN A 167 8.45 -19.53 1.70
CA GLN A 167 9.77 -18.91 1.66
C GLN A 167 10.44 -19.35 0.37
N ALA A 168 10.88 -18.38 -0.44
CA ALA A 168 11.55 -18.62 -1.68
C ALA A 168 12.65 -19.68 -1.48
N ALA A 169 12.59 -20.73 -2.29
CA ALA A 169 13.75 -21.56 -2.51
C ALA A 169 14.80 -20.62 -3.15
N GLY A 170 15.72 -20.11 -2.29
CA GLY A 170 16.81 -19.25 -2.66
C GLY A 170 17.84 -19.96 -3.51
#